data_52dfe13d55aad53436ea0fea75ae9058
#
_entry.id   52dfe13d55aad53436ea0fea75ae9058
#
_cell.length_a   1.000
_cell.length_b   1.000
_cell.length_c   1.000
_cell.angle_alpha   90.00
_cell.angle_beta   90.00
_cell.angle_gamma   90.00
#
_symmetry.space_group_name_H-M   'P 1'
#
loop_
_entity.id
_entity.type
_entity.pdbx_description
1 polymer ?
#
loop_
_entity_poly.entity_id
_entity_poly.type
_entity_poly.pdbx_seq_one_letter_code
_entity_poly.pdbx_strand_id
1 'polypeptide(L)'
;MSINQDTLHEFLGKAIVDFGATFNAALIRIGDKLGLYKALAKSGPQTPAQLAKATGTSERYIREWLSEQAAGGYITYDAAKRTFHLSEEQAFAMADESSPVFLPGAFQVALAAIKAEEQITERFKTGEGMGWHEHHHELFVGTERFFRPGYAANLISAWIPSMAGVEDKLKKGARVADVGCGLGASTILMAKSYPNSEFVGFDYHEKSIETAKQRAKDARVAERIRFEVASAKNYPGTDYDFVTFFDCLHDMGDPVGASTHVRSTLKKDGTWMIVEPFAGDKLEDNLNPIGRAFYGASTLLCTPASLSQEVGLALGAQAGEKRLREVVTTGGFSHFRRATQTPFNLIFEARP
;
A
#
# COMPACT_ATOMS: atom_id res chain seq x y z
N MET A 1 -32.17 -3.57 -32.49
CA MET A 1 -31.70 -4.51 -31.46
C MET A 1 -32.62 -4.37 -30.26
N SER A 2 -33.25 -5.42 -29.77
CA SER A 2 -34.05 -5.36 -28.54
C SER A 2 -33.09 -5.50 -27.34
N ILE A 3 -33.17 -4.57 -26.38
CA ILE A 3 -32.40 -4.62 -25.15
C ILE A 3 -32.97 -5.76 -24.29
N ASN A 4 -32.12 -6.66 -23.81
CA ASN A 4 -32.50 -7.68 -22.83
C ASN A 4 -32.69 -6.98 -21.46
N GLN A 5 -33.92 -6.98 -20.96
CA GLN A 5 -34.28 -6.25 -19.74
C GLN A 5 -33.61 -6.85 -18.48
N ASP A 6 -33.47 -8.17 -18.41
CA ASP A 6 -32.86 -8.84 -17.24
C ASP A 6 -31.37 -8.48 -17.13
N THR A 7 -30.62 -8.56 -18.23
CA THR A 7 -29.20 -8.14 -18.29
C THR A 7 -29.05 -6.66 -17.98
N LEU A 8 -29.97 -5.80 -18.42
CA LEU A 8 -29.97 -4.38 -18.10
C LEU A 8 -30.16 -4.15 -16.59
N HIS A 9 -31.12 -4.83 -15.97
CA HIS A 9 -31.40 -4.74 -14.55
C HIS A 9 -30.19 -5.19 -13.70
N GLU A 10 -29.53 -6.29 -14.07
CA GLU A 10 -28.31 -6.77 -13.42
C GLU A 10 -27.19 -5.73 -13.49
N PHE A 11 -26.97 -5.15 -14.69
CA PHE A 11 -25.97 -4.10 -14.87
C PHE A 11 -26.27 -2.84 -14.06
N LEU A 12 -27.53 -2.38 -14.07
CA LEU A 12 -27.97 -1.22 -13.28
C LEU A 12 -27.82 -1.48 -11.77
N GLY A 13 -28.17 -2.70 -11.30
CA GLY A 13 -27.96 -3.09 -9.91
C GLY A 13 -26.49 -2.99 -9.50
N LYS A 14 -25.59 -3.52 -10.33
CA LYS A 14 -24.15 -3.38 -10.12
C LYS A 14 -23.69 -1.91 -10.10
N ALA A 15 -24.16 -1.10 -11.05
CA ALA A 15 -23.78 0.31 -11.14
C ALA A 15 -24.24 1.12 -9.92
N ILE A 16 -25.42 0.84 -9.36
CA ILE A 16 -25.94 1.48 -8.15
C ILE A 16 -25.07 1.13 -6.92
N VAL A 17 -24.63 -0.12 -6.79
CA VAL A 17 -23.71 -0.52 -5.72
C VAL A 17 -22.39 0.24 -5.83
N ASP A 18 -21.81 0.36 -7.03
CA ASP A 18 -20.56 1.08 -7.28
C ASP A 18 -20.73 2.59 -7.03
N PHE A 19 -21.88 3.16 -7.40
CA PHE A 19 -22.21 4.56 -7.12
C PHE A 19 -22.28 4.84 -5.61
N GLY A 20 -22.98 3.99 -4.85
CA GLY A 20 -23.03 4.07 -3.39
C GLY A 20 -21.64 3.94 -2.76
N ALA A 21 -20.82 2.98 -3.22
CA ALA A 21 -19.46 2.77 -2.75
C ALA A 21 -18.56 4.00 -2.98
N THR A 22 -18.82 4.80 -4.02
CA THR A 22 -18.08 6.04 -4.28
C THR A 22 -18.29 7.08 -3.19
N PHE A 23 -19.53 7.29 -2.74
CA PHE A 23 -19.83 8.15 -1.59
C PHE A 23 -19.29 7.55 -0.29
N ASN A 24 -19.47 6.25 -0.09
CA ASN A 24 -19.00 5.55 1.10
C ASN A 24 -17.49 5.77 1.33
N ALA A 25 -16.67 5.81 0.29
CA ALA A 25 -15.23 6.09 0.43
C ALA A 25 -14.95 7.40 1.17
N ALA A 26 -15.70 8.48 0.84
CA ALA A 26 -15.59 9.77 1.52
C ALA A 26 -16.10 9.69 2.97
N LEU A 27 -17.19 8.97 3.20
CA LEU A 27 -17.79 8.82 4.53
C LEU A 27 -16.92 7.96 5.46
N ILE A 28 -16.26 6.93 4.94
CA ILE A 28 -15.24 6.18 5.68
C ILE A 28 -14.11 7.12 6.11
N ARG A 29 -13.61 7.96 5.21
CA ARG A 29 -12.54 8.90 5.55
C ARG A 29 -12.97 9.94 6.58
N ILE A 30 -14.20 10.41 6.53
CA ILE A 30 -14.80 11.30 7.55
C ILE A 30 -14.86 10.58 8.89
N GLY A 31 -15.37 9.35 8.93
CA GLY A 31 -15.46 8.54 10.14
C GLY A 31 -14.09 8.27 10.77
N ASP A 32 -13.07 7.98 9.97
CA ASP A 32 -11.69 7.81 10.40
C ASP A 32 -11.11 9.13 11.00
N LYS A 33 -11.24 10.25 10.28
CA LYS A 33 -10.75 11.56 10.73
C LYS A 33 -11.38 12.03 12.05
N LEU A 34 -12.67 11.77 12.21
CA LEU A 34 -13.42 12.16 13.40
C LEU A 34 -13.37 11.11 14.52
N GLY A 35 -12.71 9.96 14.30
CA GLY A 35 -12.61 8.88 15.28
C GLY A 35 -13.93 8.17 15.58
N LEU A 36 -14.89 8.19 14.64
CA LEU A 36 -16.24 7.64 14.86
C LEU A 36 -16.19 6.12 15.04
N TYR A 37 -15.39 5.40 14.24
CA TYR A 37 -15.19 3.95 14.38
C TYR A 37 -14.54 3.61 15.72
N LYS A 38 -13.52 4.35 16.14
CA LYS A 38 -12.86 4.16 17.45
C LYS A 38 -13.80 4.38 18.61
N ALA A 39 -14.69 5.40 18.50
CA ALA A 39 -15.70 5.68 19.51
C ALA A 39 -16.73 4.54 19.62
N LEU A 40 -17.22 4.02 18.48
CA LEU A 40 -18.14 2.86 18.47
C LEU A 40 -17.46 1.60 19.01
N ALA A 41 -16.22 1.30 18.61
CA ALA A 41 -15.47 0.14 19.09
C ALA A 41 -15.26 0.18 20.62
N LYS A 42 -15.00 1.40 21.16
CA LYS A 42 -14.75 1.58 22.60
C LYS A 42 -16.03 1.49 23.46
N SER A 43 -17.14 2.06 22.96
CA SER A 43 -18.35 2.25 23.77
C SER A 43 -19.45 1.23 23.50
N GLY A 44 -19.28 0.37 22.49
CA GLY A 44 -20.31 -0.57 22.06
C GLY A 44 -21.53 0.13 21.40
N PRO A 45 -22.72 -0.49 21.49
CA PRO A 45 -23.91 0.02 20.81
C PRO A 45 -24.31 1.42 21.26
N GLN A 46 -24.51 2.34 20.29
CA GLN A 46 -24.86 3.73 20.53
C GLN A 46 -26.00 4.20 19.63
N THR A 47 -26.81 5.12 20.13
CA THR A 47 -27.71 5.94 19.29
C THR A 47 -26.94 7.06 18.61
N PRO A 48 -27.47 7.68 17.53
CA PRO A 48 -26.83 8.83 16.87
C PRO A 48 -26.48 9.97 17.84
N ALA A 49 -27.39 10.26 18.79
CA ALA A 49 -27.17 11.32 19.79
C ALA A 49 -26.02 10.99 20.76
N GLN A 50 -25.90 9.71 21.16
CA GLN A 50 -24.82 9.27 22.05
C GLN A 50 -23.46 9.36 21.34
N LEU A 51 -23.35 8.88 20.09
CA LEU A 51 -22.13 8.96 19.33
C LEU A 51 -21.73 10.42 19.04
N ALA A 52 -22.68 11.25 18.65
CA ALA A 52 -22.46 12.68 18.42
C ALA A 52 -21.91 13.38 19.68
N LYS A 53 -22.50 13.10 20.85
CA LYS A 53 -22.02 13.61 22.13
C LYS A 53 -20.60 13.13 22.45
N ALA A 54 -20.33 11.85 22.23
CA ALA A 54 -19.03 11.23 22.54
C ALA A 54 -17.89 11.78 21.66
N THR A 55 -18.20 12.20 20.42
CA THR A 55 -17.21 12.66 19.42
C THR A 55 -17.24 14.19 19.20
N GLY A 56 -18.10 14.91 19.89
CA GLY A 56 -18.22 16.37 19.73
C GLY A 56 -18.74 16.79 18.35
N THR A 57 -19.58 15.97 17.72
CA THR A 57 -20.08 16.17 16.36
C THR A 57 -21.57 16.50 16.35
N SER A 58 -22.11 16.90 15.18
CA SER A 58 -23.53 17.16 14.99
C SER A 58 -24.34 15.87 14.86
N GLU A 59 -25.37 15.71 15.70
CA GLU A 59 -26.24 14.53 15.69
C GLU A 59 -26.91 14.31 14.33
N ARG A 60 -27.30 15.37 13.63
CA ARG A 60 -27.95 15.23 12.31
C ARG A 60 -27.03 14.61 11.27
N TYR A 61 -25.74 15.01 11.26
CA TYR A 61 -24.75 14.39 10.36
C TYR A 61 -24.41 12.97 10.79
N ILE A 62 -24.27 12.69 12.08
CA ILE A 62 -24.01 11.35 12.61
C ILE A 62 -25.12 10.38 12.25
N ARG A 63 -26.39 10.82 12.30
CA ARG A 63 -27.54 10.00 11.91
C ARG A 63 -27.43 9.57 10.45
N GLU A 64 -27.15 10.48 9.52
CA GLU A 64 -26.98 10.16 8.09
C GLU A 64 -25.77 9.23 7.88
N TRP A 65 -24.65 9.56 8.52
CA TRP A 65 -23.42 8.77 8.41
C TRP A 65 -23.63 7.33 8.90
N LEU A 66 -24.24 7.14 10.07
CA LEU A 66 -24.56 5.81 10.61
C LEU A 66 -25.51 5.04 9.70
N SER A 67 -26.51 5.73 9.14
CA SER A 67 -27.50 5.09 8.25
C SER A 67 -26.84 4.61 6.96
N GLU A 68 -25.98 5.41 6.35
CA GLU A 68 -25.25 5.02 5.14
C GLU A 68 -24.26 3.88 5.43
N GLN A 69 -23.48 3.98 6.52
CA GLN A 69 -22.54 2.96 6.91
C GLN A 69 -23.24 1.60 7.22
N ALA A 70 -24.43 1.65 7.79
CA ALA A 70 -25.24 0.44 8.02
C ALA A 70 -25.81 -0.12 6.70
N ALA A 71 -26.27 0.75 5.81
CA ALA A 71 -26.73 0.33 4.48
C ALA A 71 -25.59 -0.29 3.64
N GLY A 72 -24.36 0.20 3.80
CA GLY A 72 -23.16 -0.34 3.18
C GLY A 72 -22.56 -1.58 3.88
N GLY A 73 -23.09 -1.97 5.06
CA GLY A 73 -22.60 -3.13 5.82
C GLY A 73 -21.32 -2.88 6.64
N TYR A 74 -20.83 -1.62 6.73
CA TYR A 74 -19.67 -1.26 7.53
C TYR A 74 -19.95 -1.13 9.02
N ILE A 75 -21.21 -0.95 9.39
CA ILE A 75 -21.70 -0.85 10.76
C ILE A 75 -22.97 -1.70 10.87
N THR A 76 -23.23 -2.29 12.01
CA THR A 76 -24.42 -3.09 12.28
C THR A 76 -25.47 -2.22 12.98
N TYR A 77 -26.73 -2.31 12.52
CA TYR A 77 -27.88 -1.64 13.12
C TYR A 77 -28.78 -2.65 13.87
N ASP A 78 -29.07 -2.39 15.13
CA ASP A 78 -30.04 -3.11 15.94
C ASP A 78 -31.38 -2.35 15.90
N ALA A 79 -32.34 -2.86 15.13
CA ALA A 79 -33.66 -2.22 14.95
C ALA A 79 -34.50 -2.22 16.22
N ALA A 80 -34.37 -3.24 17.09
CA ALA A 80 -35.13 -3.32 18.34
C ALA A 80 -34.70 -2.26 19.35
N LYS A 81 -33.39 -2.00 19.42
CA LYS A 81 -32.79 -1.02 20.34
C LYS A 81 -32.56 0.34 19.68
N ARG A 82 -32.70 0.43 18.37
CA ARG A 82 -32.36 1.62 17.55
C ARG A 82 -30.94 2.11 17.81
N THR A 83 -29.97 1.18 17.91
CA THR A 83 -28.55 1.46 18.14
C THR A 83 -27.70 0.92 17.02
N PHE A 84 -26.52 1.52 16.87
CA PHE A 84 -25.50 1.14 15.91
C PHE A 84 -24.25 0.63 16.66
N HIS A 85 -23.61 -0.39 16.12
CA HIS A 85 -22.38 -0.94 16.70
C HIS A 85 -21.51 -1.54 15.63
N LEU A 86 -20.23 -1.77 15.96
CA LEU A 86 -19.32 -2.58 15.16
C LEU A 86 -19.31 -4.01 15.72
N SER A 87 -19.32 -5.01 14.81
CA SER A 87 -18.89 -6.35 15.19
C SER A 87 -17.39 -6.36 15.53
N GLU A 88 -16.87 -7.43 16.10
CA GLU A 88 -15.44 -7.57 16.37
C GLU A 88 -14.62 -7.46 15.07
N GLU A 89 -15.08 -8.08 13.99
CA GLU A 89 -14.42 -8.03 12.67
C GLU A 89 -14.48 -6.63 12.06
N GLN A 90 -15.63 -5.95 12.17
CA GLN A 90 -15.76 -4.56 11.68
C GLN A 90 -14.85 -3.62 12.51
N ALA A 91 -14.79 -3.77 13.82
CA ALA A 91 -13.90 -3.00 14.68
C ALA A 91 -12.43 -3.26 14.35
N PHE A 92 -12.04 -4.53 14.14
CA PHE A 92 -10.71 -4.94 13.77
C PHE A 92 -10.25 -4.34 12.43
N ALA A 93 -11.15 -4.25 11.45
CA ALA A 93 -10.84 -3.70 10.13
C ALA A 93 -10.91 -2.16 10.06
N MET A 94 -11.76 -1.51 10.87
CA MET A 94 -12.08 -0.08 10.71
C MET A 94 -11.57 0.81 11.84
N ALA A 95 -11.33 0.26 13.05
CA ALA A 95 -10.97 1.05 14.24
C ALA A 95 -9.56 0.78 14.77
N ASP A 96 -9.02 -0.41 14.55
CA ASP A 96 -7.71 -0.82 15.05
C ASP A 96 -6.61 -0.59 14.00
N GLU A 97 -5.84 0.48 14.17
CA GLU A 97 -4.70 0.79 13.27
C GLU A 97 -3.53 -0.21 13.37
N SER A 98 -3.51 -1.10 14.37
CA SER A 98 -2.51 -2.16 14.50
C SER A 98 -2.94 -3.45 13.80
N SER A 99 -4.20 -3.55 13.41
CA SER A 99 -4.75 -4.69 12.69
C SER A 99 -4.10 -4.88 11.31
N PRO A 100 -3.69 -6.09 10.93
CA PRO A 100 -3.13 -6.37 9.60
C PRO A 100 -4.11 -6.13 8.44
N VAL A 101 -5.38 -5.93 8.75
CA VAL A 101 -6.46 -5.70 7.78
C VAL A 101 -7.12 -4.33 7.95
N PHE A 102 -6.39 -3.34 8.48
CA PHE A 102 -6.90 -1.98 8.66
C PHE A 102 -7.18 -1.30 7.32
N LEU A 103 -8.44 -0.98 7.02
CA LEU A 103 -8.91 -0.51 5.71
C LEU A 103 -8.92 1.00 5.49
N PRO A 104 -9.08 1.90 6.49
CA PRO A 104 -9.22 3.34 6.24
C PRO A 104 -8.08 3.96 5.43
N GLY A 105 -6.86 3.40 5.51
CA GLY A 105 -5.72 3.80 4.68
C GLY A 105 -5.97 3.60 3.18
N ALA A 106 -6.59 2.50 2.78
CA ALA A 106 -6.93 2.22 1.37
C ALA A 106 -7.91 3.27 0.81
N PHE A 107 -8.94 3.63 1.57
CA PHE A 107 -9.89 4.68 1.18
C PHE A 107 -9.24 6.07 1.12
N GLN A 108 -8.24 6.33 1.98
CA GLN A 108 -7.45 7.56 1.91
C GLN A 108 -6.63 7.63 0.61
N VAL A 109 -6.01 6.51 0.19
CA VAL A 109 -5.31 6.41 -1.11
C VAL A 109 -6.27 6.66 -2.27
N ALA A 110 -7.40 5.95 -2.30
CA ALA A 110 -8.38 6.08 -3.38
C ALA A 110 -8.88 7.51 -3.55
N LEU A 111 -9.25 8.18 -2.44
CA LEU A 111 -9.69 9.58 -2.48
C LEU A 111 -8.59 10.56 -2.88
N ALA A 112 -7.34 10.29 -2.51
CA ALA A 112 -6.21 11.10 -2.93
C ALA A 112 -5.94 10.95 -4.44
N ALA A 113 -6.07 9.74 -4.97
CA ALA A 113 -5.93 9.44 -6.39
C ALA A 113 -7.04 10.09 -7.23
N ILE A 114 -8.30 10.02 -6.79
CA ILE A 114 -9.46 10.62 -7.48
C ILE A 114 -9.31 12.15 -7.62
N LYS A 115 -8.63 12.84 -6.70
CA LYS A 115 -8.39 14.29 -6.80
C LYS A 115 -7.56 14.68 -8.03
N ALA A 116 -6.85 13.76 -8.65
CA ALA A 116 -6.07 13.97 -9.86
C ALA A 116 -6.83 13.61 -11.14
N GLU A 117 -8.15 13.35 -11.08
CA GLU A 117 -8.95 12.86 -12.21
C GLU A 117 -8.81 13.75 -13.45
N GLU A 118 -8.94 15.09 -13.32
CA GLU A 118 -8.81 16.01 -14.45
C GLU A 118 -7.42 15.93 -15.10
N GLN A 119 -6.36 15.86 -14.29
CA GLN A 119 -4.98 15.73 -14.79
C GLN A 119 -4.77 14.39 -15.48
N ILE A 120 -5.25 13.30 -14.89
CA ILE A 120 -5.16 11.96 -15.48
C ILE A 120 -5.96 11.88 -16.79
N THR A 121 -7.12 12.55 -16.88
CA THR A 121 -7.89 12.64 -18.13
C THR A 121 -7.05 13.24 -19.28
N GLU A 122 -6.24 14.26 -18.99
CA GLU A 122 -5.32 14.80 -20.01
C GLU A 122 -4.18 13.81 -20.34
N ARG A 123 -3.68 13.05 -19.35
CA ARG A 123 -2.65 12.03 -19.60
C ARG A 123 -3.17 10.89 -20.49
N PHE A 124 -4.43 10.53 -20.40
CA PHE A 124 -5.06 9.58 -21.33
C PHE A 124 -5.02 10.05 -22.79
N LYS A 125 -5.03 11.36 -23.03
CA LYS A 125 -4.95 11.94 -24.38
C LYS A 125 -3.52 12.08 -24.89
N THR A 126 -2.61 12.47 -24.00
CA THR A 126 -1.22 12.79 -24.40
C THR A 126 -0.27 11.61 -24.30
N GLY A 127 -0.57 10.61 -23.48
CA GLY A 127 0.33 9.51 -23.13
C GLY A 127 1.46 9.90 -22.17
N GLU A 128 1.46 11.14 -21.68
CA GLU A 128 2.44 11.60 -20.69
C GLU A 128 2.17 11.00 -19.31
N GLY A 129 3.20 11.00 -18.46
CA GLY A 129 3.07 10.55 -17.06
C GLY A 129 2.67 11.65 -16.08
N MET A 130 2.50 11.26 -14.84
CA MET A 130 2.29 12.12 -13.68
C MET A 130 3.01 11.54 -12.49
N GLY A 131 3.98 12.28 -11.94
CA GLY A 131 4.80 11.80 -10.81
C GLY A 131 4.02 11.71 -9.50
N TRP A 132 4.47 10.85 -8.59
CA TRP A 132 3.90 10.72 -7.26
C TRP A 132 3.82 12.07 -6.52
N HIS A 133 4.84 12.91 -6.66
CA HIS A 133 4.94 14.21 -6.00
C HIS A 133 3.92 15.26 -6.53
N GLU A 134 3.30 15.01 -7.67
CA GLU A 134 2.26 15.85 -8.25
C GLU A 134 0.87 15.54 -7.65
N HIS A 135 0.72 14.38 -7.02
CA HIS A 135 -0.51 14.02 -6.34
C HIS A 135 -0.71 14.76 -5.02
N HIS A 136 -1.94 14.76 -4.53
CA HIS A 136 -2.26 15.32 -3.23
C HIS A 136 -1.46 14.62 -2.10
N HIS A 137 -0.94 15.40 -1.14
CA HIS A 137 -0.09 14.89 -0.04
C HIS A 137 -0.72 13.74 0.77
N GLU A 138 -2.03 13.64 0.85
CA GLU A 138 -2.76 12.53 1.50
C GLU A 138 -2.45 11.16 0.84
N LEU A 139 -1.92 11.14 -0.40
CA LEU A 139 -1.51 9.91 -1.06
C LEU A 139 -0.38 9.22 -0.29
N PHE A 140 0.68 9.94 0.03
CA PHE A 140 1.82 9.39 0.77
C PHE A 140 1.43 8.83 2.14
N VAL A 141 0.64 9.60 2.88
CA VAL A 141 0.14 9.19 4.21
C VAL A 141 -0.80 7.99 4.10
N GLY A 142 -1.71 8.02 3.11
CA GLY A 142 -2.67 6.94 2.88
C GLY A 142 -1.98 5.63 2.49
N THR A 143 -0.98 5.71 1.59
CA THR A 143 -0.20 4.56 1.14
C THR A 143 0.54 3.91 2.31
N GLU A 144 1.20 4.68 3.14
CA GLU A 144 1.86 4.15 4.34
C GLU A 144 0.86 3.53 5.32
N ARG A 145 -0.28 4.18 5.58
CA ARG A 145 -1.33 3.65 6.46
C ARG A 145 -1.97 2.37 5.92
N PHE A 146 -1.99 2.20 4.61
CA PHE A 146 -2.51 0.99 3.96
C PHE A 146 -1.53 -0.18 4.06
N PHE A 147 -0.25 0.04 3.74
CA PHE A 147 0.74 -1.04 3.67
C PHE A 147 1.38 -1.38 5.03
N ARG A 148 1.59 -0.40 5.91
CA ARG A 148 2.26 -0.59 7.20
C ARG A 148 1.68 -1.72 8.06
N PRO A 149 0.35 -1.88 8.21
CA PRO A 149 -0.21 -3.01 8.97
C PRO A 149 0.17 -4.38 8.40
N GLY A 150 0.14 -4.52 7.07
CA GLY A 150 0.59 -5.72 6.38
C GLY A 150 2.08 -6.02 6.60
N TYR A 151 2.93 -5.00 6.56
CA TYR A 151 4.36 -5.15 6.87
C TYR A 151 4.57 -5.55 8.33
N ALA A 152 3.89 -4.91 9.26
CA ALA A 152 3.99 -5.22 10.68
C ALA A 152 3.60 -6.67 10.98
N ALA A 153 2.60 -7.20 10.31
CA ALA A 153 2.13 -8.57 10.50
C ALA A 153 3.04 -9.63 9.85
N ASN A 154 3.64 -9.32 8.70
CA ASN A 154 4.23 -10.35 7.84
C ASN A 154 5.75 -10.22 7.64
N LEU A 155 6.33 -9.01 7.66
CA LEU A 155 7.71 -8.78 7.25
C LEU A 155 8.70 -9.62 8.07
N ILE A 156 8.58 -9.55 9.39
CA ILE A 156 9.51 -10.23 10.31
C ILE A 156 9.11 -11.69 10.54
N SER A 157 7.81 -11.97 10.59
CA SER A 157 7.29 -13.29 10.95
C SER A 157 7.23 -14.27 9.79
N ALA A 158 7.16 -13.80 8.55
CA ALA A 158 6.91 -14.64 7.38
C ALA A 158 7.81 -14.30 6.18
N TRP A 159 7.92 -13.03 5.78
CA TRP A 159 8.58 -12.68 4.52
C TRP A 159 10.10 -12.85 4.60
N ILE A 160 10.76 -12.25 5.60
CA ILE A 160 12.20 -12.42 5.80
C ILE A 160 12.58 -13.89 6.05
N PRO A 161 11.86 -14.66 6.91
CA PRO A 161 12.14 -16.08 7.09
C PRO A 161 11.96 -16.94 5.82
N SER A 162 11.16 -16.51 4.85
CA SER A 162 11.03 -17.22 3.57
C SER A 162 12.25 -17.08 2.63
N MET A 163 13.16 -16.14 2.95
CA MET A 163 14.42 -15.91 2.25
C MET A 163 15.55 -16.76 2.86
N ALA A 164 16.09 -17.69 2.12
CA ALA A 164 17.08 -18.63 2.67
C ALA A 164 18.32 -17.93 3.24
N GLY A 165 18.56 -18.07 4.56
CA GLY A 165 19.74 -17.57 5.28
C GLY A 165 19.74 -16.05 5.54
N VAL A 166 18.74 -15.29 5.11
CA VAL A 166 18.67 -13.84 5.30
C VAL A 166 18.49 -13.50 6.77
N GLU A 167 17.56 -14.16 7.45
CA GLU A 167 17.29 -13.89 8.87
C GLU A 167 18.53 -14.11 9.76
N ASP A 168 19.30 -15.16 9.48
CA ASP A 168 20.53 -15.45 10.22
C ASP A 168 21.60 -14.36 10.01
N LYS A 169 21.72 -13.83 8.78
CA LYS A 169 22.61 -12.70 8.50
C LYS A 169 22.16 -11.44 9.26
N LEU A 170 20.87 -11.13 9.24
CA LEU A 170 20.28 -9.99 9.96
C LEU A 170 20.51 -10.10 11.48
N LYS A 171 20.36 -11.27 12.07
CA LYS A 171 20.60 -11.52 13.49
C LYS A 171 22.09 -11.36 13.88
N LYS A 172 22.99 -11.76 12.99
CA LYS A 172 24.46 -11.63 13.22
C LYS A 172 25.00 -10.24 13.00
N GLY A 173 24.35 -9.45 12.18
CA GLY A 173 24.76 -8.12 11.73
C GLY A 173 24.95 -8.09 10.22
N ALA A 174 24.04 -7.42 9.54
CA ALA A 174 24.00 -7.26 8.09
C ALA A 174 23.91 -5.80 7.70
N ARG A 175 24.35 -5.49 6.48
CA ARG A 175 24.15 -4.18 5.86
C ARG A 175 22.94 -4.26 4.91
N VAL A 176 21.93 -3.44 5.18
CA VAL A 176 20.63 -3.49 4.50
C VAL A 176 20.33 -2.17 3.79
N ALA A 177 19.89 -2.25 2.54
CA ALA A 177 19.33 -1.11 1.81
C ALA A 177 17.82 -1.33 1.59
N ASP A 178 17.01 -0.36 1.99
CA ASP A 178 15.57 -0.32 1.76
C ASP A 178 15.29 0.80 0.75
N VAL A 179 14.99 0.44 -0.49
CA VAL A 179 14.89 1.38 -1.63
C VAL A 179 13.43 1.60 -1.99
N GLY A 180 13.06 2.87 -2.13
CA GLY A 180 11.65 3.28 -2.16
C GLY A 180 11.03 3.22 -0.76
N CYS A 181 11.81 3.57 0.28
CA CYS A 181 11.41 3.39 1.68
C CYS A 181 10.26 4.30 2.15
N GLY A 182 9.89 5.30 1.35
CA GLY A 182 8.82 6.24 1.66
C GLY A 182 9.00 6.89 3.03
N LEU A 183 8.01 6.74 3.90
CA LEU A 183 8.03 7.29 5.26
C LEU A 183 8.78 6.39 6.28
N GLY A 184 9.53 5.38 5.81
CA GLY A 184 10.45 4.56 6.60
C GLY A 184 9.82 3.43 7.42
N ALA A 185 8.56 3.03 7.14
CA ALA A 185 7.86 2.05 7.95
C ALA A 185 8.54 0.69 7.98
N SER A 186 8.90 0.13 6.82
CA SER A 186 9.62 -1.14 6.66
C SER A 186 11.02 -1.10 7.28
N THR A 187 11.77 -0.05 6.99
CA THR A 187 13.13 0.16 7.51
C THR A 187 13.16 0.19 9.03
N ILE A 188 12.25 0.97 9.64
CA ILE A 188 12.14 1.09 11.10
C ILE A 188 11.74 -0.25 11.73
N LEU A 189 10.83 -1.00 11.11
CA LEU A 189 10.40 -2.30 11.59
C LEU A 189 11.55 -3.31 11.59
N MET A 190 12.33 -3.38 10.50
CA MET A 190 13.52 -4.23 10.41
C MET A 190 14.58 -3.83 11.44
N ALA A 191 14.85 -2.54 11.62
CA ALA A 191 15.84 -2.06 12.57
C ALA A 191 15.47 -2.34 14.04
N LYS A 192 14.17 -2.33 14.37
CA LYS A 192 13.70 -2.77 15.70
C LYS A 192 13.93 -4.24 15.94
N SER A 193 13.72 -5.07 14.93
CA SER A 193 13.77 -6.52 15.03
C SER A 193 15.18 -7.10 14.94
N TYR A 194 16.10 -6.40 14.28
CA TYR A 194 17.47 -6.86 14.05
C TYR A 194 18.50 -5.83 14.54
N PRO A 195 18.71 -5.73 15.87
CA PRO A 195 19.51 -4.67 16.49
C PRO A 195 21.01 -4.70 16.14
N ASN A 196 21.52 -5.81 15.62
CA ASN A 196 22.91 -5.95 15.21
C ASN A 196 23.19 -5.48 13.78
N SER A 197 22.14 -5.20 12.99
CA SER A 197 22.23 -4.80 11.59
C SER A 197 22.15 -3.30 11.41
N GLU A 198 22.73 -2.82 10.30
CA GLU A 198 22.71 -1.42 9.87
C GLU A 198 21.77 -1.28 8.66
N PHE A 199 20.99 -0.19 8.64
CA PHE A 199 19.99 0.05 7.63
C PHE A 199 20.22 1.40 6.94
N VAL A 200 20.01 1.44 5.63
CA VAL A 200 19.92 2.68 4.88
C VAL A 200 18.62 2.67 4.08
N GLY A 201 17.75 3.64 4.34
CA GLY A 201 16.52 3.85 3.56
C GLY A 201 16.77 4.89 2.47
N PHE A 202 16.39 4.59 1.24
CA PHE A 202 16.50 5.48 0.10
C PHE A 202 15.13 5.78 -0.48
N ASP A 203 14.87 7.04 -0.77
CA ASP A 203 13.69 7.48 -1.52
C ASP A 203 14.04 8.75 -2.30
N TYR A 204 13.42 8.96 -3.46
CA TYR A 204 13.66 10.17 -4.24
C TYR A 204 12.92 11.39 -3.68
N HIS A 205 11.88 11.18 -2.85
CA HIS A 205 11.03 12.24 -2.30
C HIS A 205 11.58 12.77 -0.97
N GLU A 206 12.16 13.97 -1.01
CA GLU A 206 12.86 14.59 0.14
C GLU A 206 11.98 14.69 1.40
N LYS A 207 10.70 15.11 1.26
CA LYS A 207 9.77 15.22 2.41
C LYS A 207 9.46 13.87 3.05
N SER A 208 9.46 12.79 2.28
CA SER A 208 9.33 11.43 2.82
C SER A 208 10.54 11.08 3.66
N ILE A 209 11.74 11.37 3.18
CA ILE A 209 13.00 11.14 3.90
C ILE A 209 13.07 11.96 5.20
N GLU A 210 12.66 13.23 5.19
CA GLU A 210 12.59 14.04 6.42
C GLU A 210 11.64 13.40 7.46
N THR A 211 10.47 12.96 7.02
CA THR A 211 9.49 12.29 7.88
C THR A 211 10.04 10.96 8.41
N ALA A 212 10.70 10.16 7.56
CA ALA A 212 11.32 8.88 7.95
C ALA A 212 12.41 9.09 9.02
N LYS A 213 13.26 10.13 8.87
CA LYS A 213 14.27 10.51 9.89
C LYS A 213 13.63 10.83 11.23
N GLN A 214 12.54 11.61 11.24
CA GLN A 214 11.83 11.95 12.48
C GLN A 214 11.22 10.70 13.12
N ARG A 215 10.57 9.85 12.34
CA ARG A 215 9.97 8.59 12.83
C ARG A 215 11.00 7.62 13.40
N ALA A 216 12.20 7.54 12.82
CA ALA A 216 13.28 6.72 13.37
C ALA A 216 13.75 7.21 14.74
N LYS A 217 13.80 8.55 14.95
CA LYS A 217 14.10 9.15 16.27
C LYS A 217 13.00 8.79 17.27
N ASP A 218 11.74 8.97 16.91
CA ASP A 218 10.58 8.66 17.76
C ASP A 218 10.54 7.17 18.13
N ALA A 219 10.95 6.32 17.19
CA ALA A 219 11.06 4.88 17.36
C ALA A 219 12.32 4.41 18.11
N ARG A 220 13.25 5.33 18.43
CA ARG A 220 14.55 5.09 19.11
C ARG A 220 15.47 4.10 18.38
N VAL A 221 15.50 4.19 17.05
CA VAL A 221 16.36 3.36 16.18
C VAL A 221 17.24 4.19 15.23
N ALA A 222 17.24 5.51 15.37
CA ALA A 222 17.95 6.43 14.48
C ALA A 222 19.48 6.20 14.42
N GLU A 223 20.09 5.62 15.45
CA GLU A 223 21.52 5.32 15.48
C GLU A 223 21.93 4.21 14.49
N ARG A 224 20.97 3.35 14.10
CA ARG A 224 21.18 2.23 13.19
C ARG A 224 20.60 2.43 11.81
N ILE A 225 19.92 3.56 11.59
CA ILE A 225 19.27 3.86 10.31
C ILE A 225 19.80 5.19 9.78
N ARG A 226 20.19 5.19 8.51
CA ARG A 226 20.35 6.41 7.71
C ARG A 226 19.24 6.49 6.70
N PHE A 227 18.70 7.69 6.47
CA PHE A 227 17.75 7.95 5.40
C PHE A 227 18.33 8.99 4.47
N GLU A 228 18.41 8.68 3.17
CA GLU A 228 19.07 9.49 2.16
C GLU A 228 18.16 9.68 0.94
N VAL A 229 18.20 10.88 0.35
CA VAL A 229 17.49 11.16 -0.90
C VAL A 229 18.30 10.59 -2.05
N ALA A 230 17.77 9.57 -2.72
CA ALA A 230 18.40 8.95 -3.87
C ALA A 230 17.37 8.20 -4.74
N SER A 231 17.66 8.06 -6.03
CA SER A 231 16.85 7.22 -6.91
C SER A 231 17.28 5.75 -6.84
N ALA A 232 16.39 4.85 -7.24
CA ALA A 232 16.66 3.41 -7.26
C ALA A 232 17.78 3.00 -8.23
N LYS A 233 18.15 3.87 -9.17
CA LYS A 233 19.20 3.62 -10.16
C LYS A 233 20.60 4.12 -9.75
N ASN A 234 20.70 4.89 -8.66
CA ASN A 234 21.97 5.54 -8.30
C ASN A 234 22.18 5.73 -6.79
N TYR A 235 21.42 5.04 -5.94
CA TYR A 235 21.66 5.12 -4.50
C TYR A 235 23.09 4.68 -4.15
N PRO A 236 23.75 5.34 -3.17
CA PRO A 236 25.15 5.08 -2.85
C PRO A 236 25.35 3.80 -2.05
N GLY A 237 26.60 3.31 -2.08
CA GLY A 237 27.04 2.18 -1.29
C GLY A 237 27.12 0.88 -2.08
N THR A 238 27.86 -0.07 -1.50
CA THR A 238 28.11 -1.41 -2.04
C THR A 238 28.13 -2.42 -0.90
N ASP A 239 28.25 -3.67 -1.23
CA ASP A 239 28.39 -4.77 -0.28
C ASP A 239 27.20 -4.90 0.68
N TYR A 240 25.98 -4.66 0.17
CA TYR A 240 24.77 -4.96 0.90
C TYR A 240 24.56 -6.47 1.00
N ASP A 241 24.21 -6.93 2.19
CA ASP A 241 23.80 -8.32 2.43
C ASP A 241 22.36 -8.55 2.00
N PHE A 242 21.53 -7.50 2.11
CA PHE A 242 20.10 -7.55 1.85
C PHE A 242 19.63 -6.22 1.27
N VAL A 243 18.92 -6.28 0.16
CA VAL A 243 18.22 -5.13 -0.44
C VAL A 243 16.74 -5.44 -0.44
N THR A 244 15.90 -4.44 -0.16
CA THR A 244 14.44 -4.58 -0.13
C THR A 244 13.76 -3.52 -0.95
N PHE A 245 12.73 -3.92 -1.69
CA PHE A 245 11.79 -3.06 -2.40
C PHE A 245 10.38 -3.45 -1.97
N PHE A 246 9.60 -2.49 -1.53
CA PHE A 246 8.23 -2.70 -1.06
C PHE A 246 7.25 -1.92 -1.92
N ASP A 247 6.48 -2.63 -2.74
CA ASP A 247 5.39 -2.09 -3.57
C ASP A 247 5.82 -0.86 -4.40
N CYS A 248 7.03 -0.88 -4.98
CA CYS A 248 7.59 0.27 -5.68
C CYS A 248 8.29 -0.05 -7.01
N LEU A 249 8.69 -1.29 -7.29
CA LEU A 249 9.40 -1.63 -8.55
C LEU A 249 8.50 -1.42 -9.77
N HIS A 250 7.20 -1.71 -9.64
CA HIS A 250 6.22 -1.54 -10.71
C HIS A 250 5.91 -0.06 -11.05
N ASP A 251 6.23 0.87 -10.15
CA ASP A 251 6.06 2.32 -10.31
C ASP A 251 7.27 2.99 -10.96
N MET A 252 8.41 2.28 -11.05
CA MET A 252 9.63 2.84 -11.60
C MET A 252 9.56 2.94 -13.12
N GLY A 253 10.08 4.04 -13.67
CA GLY A 253 10.19 4.21 -15.12
C GLY A 253 11.17 3.22 -15.74
N ASP A 254 12.28 2.97 -15.07
CA ASP A 254 13.32 2.02 -15.50
C ASP A 254 13.58 0.93 -14.44
N PRO A 255 12.67 -0.04 -14.30
CA PRO A 255 12.84 -1.11 -13.32
C PRO A 255 14.00 -2.08 -13.70
N VAL A 256 14.39 -2.15 -14.98
CA VAL A 256 15.56 -2.92 -15.42
C VAL A 256 16.85 -2.23 -14.97
N GLY A 257 16.95 -0.92 -15.16
CA GLY A 257 18.08 -0.13 -14.65
C GLY A 257 18.19 -0.18 -13.12
N ALA A 258 17.05 -0.10 -12.41
CA ALA A 258 17.02 -0.31 -10.96
C ALA A 258 17.52 -1.70 -10.56
N SER A 259 17.07 -2.76 -11.25
CA SER A 259 17.52 -4.14 -11.03
C SER A 259 19.03 -4.27 -11.25
N THR A 260 19.56 -3.68 -12.32
CA THR A 260 21.00 -3.66 -12.62
C THR A 260 21.78 -2.98 -11.51
N HIS A 261 21.29 -1.86 -10.99
CA HIS A 261 21.92 -1.14 -9.89
C HIS A 261 21.92 -1.96 -8.60
N VAL A 262 20.77 -2.56 -8.23
CA VAL A 262 20.69 -3.48 -7.08
C VAL A 262 21.72 -4.60 -7.22
N ARG A 263 21.82 -5.21 -8.41
CA ARG A 263 22.79 -6.28 -8.69
C ARG A 263 24.23 -5.84 -8.44
N SER A 264 24.56 -4.60 -8.80
CA SER A 264 25.93 -4.05 -8.63
C SER A 264 26.27 -3.70 -7.19
N THR A 265 25.26 -3.41 -6.34
CA THR A 265 25.43 -3.01 -4.94
C THR A 265 25.37 -4.18 -3.96
N LEU A 266 24.84 -5.33 -4.36
CA LEU A 266 24.77 -6.54 -3.54
C LEU A 266 26.13 -7.26 -3.45
N LYS A 267 26.38 -7.88 -2.29
CA LYS A 267 27.40 -8.93 -2.16
C LYS A 267 27.10 -10.11 -3.10
N LYS A 268 28.11 -10.91 -3.42
CA LYS A 268 27.94 -12.12 -4.24
C LYS A 268 26.93 -13.13 -3.67
N ASP A 269 26.81 -13.18 -2.34
CA ASP A 269 25.86 -14.00 -1.59
C ASP A 269 24.70 -13.16 -1.00
N GLY A 270 24.55 -11.93 -1.48
CA GLY A 270 23.48 -11.01 -1.09
C GLY A 270 22.12 -11.43 -1.67
N THR A 271 21.07 -10.93 -1.06
CA THR A 271 19.68 -11.22 -1.46
C THR A 271 18.90 -9.94 -1.68
N TRP A 272 18.13 -9.89 -2.74
CA TRP A 272 17.13 -8.85 -2.98
C TRP A 272 15.73 -9.42 -2.74
N MET A 273 14.99 -8.83 -1.81
CA MET A 273 13.58 -9.09 -1.59
C MET A 273 12.75 -8.05 -2.33
N ILE A 274 11.80 -8.53 -3.11
CA ILE A 274 10.87 -7.70 -3.88
C ILE A 274 9.47 -8.06 -3.42
N VAL A 275 8.76 -7.09 -2.87
CA VAL A 275 7.36 -7.20 -2.50
C VAL A 275 6.56 -6.39 -3.50
N GLU A 276 5.59 -7.02 -4.16
CA GLU A 276 4.78 -6.41 -5.20
C GLU A 276 3.30 -6.76 -5.01
N PRO A 277 2.38 -5.96 -5.55
CA PRO A 277 0.96 -6.28 -5.51
C PRO A 277 0.66 -7.66 -6.08
N PHE A 278 -0.31 -8.37 -5.48
CA PHE A 278 -0.73 -9.67 -5.98
C PHE A 278 -1.34 -9.54 -7.37
N ALA A 279 -0.78 -10.27 -8.33
CA ALA A 279 -1.28 -10.36 -9.69
C ALA A 279 -1.01 -11.74 -10.28
N GLY A 280 -1.97 -12.27 -11.04
CA GLY A 280 -1.74 -13.35 -11.99
C GLY A 280 -1.07 -12.83 -13.27
N ASP A 281 -0.54 -13.75 -14.07
CA ASP A 281 0.19 -13.38 -15.30
C ASP A 281 -0.73 -13.04 -16.49
N LYS A 282 -2.02 -13.31 -16.36
CA LYS A 282 -3.02 -13.07 -17.40
C LYS A 282 -4.14 -12.16 -16.89
N LEU A 283 -4.77 -11.43 -17.80
CA LEU A 283 -5.90 -10.56 -17.49
C LEU A 283 -7.02 -11.32 -16.78
N GLU A 284 -7.38 -12.51 -17.29
CA GLU A 284 -8.45 -13.33 -16.75
C GLU A 284 -8.22 -13.78 -15.30
N ASP A 285 -6.96 -13.94 -14.87
CA ASP A 285 -6.59 -14.28 -13.49
C ASP A 285 -6.89 -13.11 -12.52
N ASN A 286 -6.94 -11.90 -13.04
CA ASN A 286 -7.09 -10.65 -12.29
C ASN A 286 -8.52 -10.03 -12.40
N LEU A 287 -9.45 -10.69 -13.08
CA LEU A 287 -10.85 -10.24 -13.17
C LEU A 287 -11.65 -10.60 -11.89
N ASN A 288 -11.21 -10.03 -10.77
CA ASN A 288 -11.74 -10.25 -9.43
C ASN A 288 -11.70 -8.94 -8.62
N PRO A 289 -12.29 -8.87 -7.41
CA PRO A 289 -12.35 -7.64 -6.62
C PRO A 289 -10.97 -7.02 -6.30
N ILE A 290 -9.95 -7.85 -6.02
CA ILE A 290 -8.57 -7.38 -5.74
C ILE A 290 -7.95 -6.81 -7.02
N GLY A 291 -8.03 -7.53 -8.13
CA GLY A 291 -7.56 -7.05 -9.42
C GLY A 291 -8.25 -5.76 -9.84
N ARG A 292 -9.57 -5.63 -9.61
CA ARG A 292 -10.31 -4.38 -9.86
C ARG A 292 -9.73 -3.21 -9.08
N ALA A 293 -9.44 -3.39 -7.79
CA ALA A 293 -8.85 -2.35 -6.96
C ALA A 293 -7.43 -1.96 -7.44
N PHE A 294 -6.61 -2.96 -7.72
CA PHE A 294 -5.23 -2.73 -8.17
C PHE A 294 -5.15 -2.17 -9.59
N TYR A 295 -6.00 -2.59 -10.53
CA TYR A 295 -6.08 -1.94 -11.85
C TYR A 295 -6.52 -0.48 -11.73
N GLY A 296 -7.47 -0.17 -10.83
CA GLY A 296 -7.86 1.22 -10.56
C GLY A 296 -6.70 2.06 -10.02
N ALA A 297 -5.98 1.57 -9.02
CA ALA A 297 -4.79 2.21 -8.49
C ALA A 297 -3.68 2.32 -9.55
N SER A 298 -3.43 1.26 -10.31
CA SER A 298 -2.44 1.22 -11.37
C SER A 298 -2.70 2.29 -12.44
N THR A 299 -3.97 2.46 -12.85
CA THR A 299 -4.37 3.44 -13.86
C THR A 299 -4.20 4.87 -13.38
N LEU A 300 -4.52 5.15 -12.12
CA LEU A 300 -4.51 6.50 -11.56
C LEU A 300 -3.16 6.90 -10.97
N LEU A 301 -2.31 5.94 -10.59
CA LEU A 301 -1.08 6.17 -9.83
C LEU A 301 0.14 5.54 -10.50
N CYS A 302 0.21 4.20 -10.56
CA CYS A 302 1.43 3.47 -10.89
C CYS A 302 1.87 3.68 -12.34
N THR A 303 0.95 3.54 -13.30
CA THR A 303 1.22 3.75 -14.73
C THR A 303 1.63 5.19 -15.01
N PRO A 304 0.89 6.23 -14.55
CA PRO A 304 1.33 7.61 -14.70
C PRO A 304 2.67 7.90 -14.04
N ALA A 305 2.93 7.35 -12.85
CA ALA A 305 4.20 7.53 -12.15
C ALA A 305 5.39 6.99 -12.96
N SER A 306 5.26 5.78 -13.48
CA SER A 306 6.29 5.18 -14.33
C SER A 306 6.50 5.97 -15.62
N LEU A 307 5.43 6.36 -16.31
CA LEU A 307 5.49 7.16 -17.56
C LEU A 307 6.10 8.56 -17.35
N SER A 308 6.06 9.12 -16.14
CA SER A 308 6.67 10.42 -15.84
C SER A 308 8.19 10.37 -15.69
N GLN A 309 8.77 9.17 -15.64
CA GLN A 309 10.19 8.94 -15.43
C GLN A 309 10.88 8.52 -16.73
N GLU A 310 12.22 8.59 -16.72
CA GLU A 310 13.05 8.09 -17.81
C GLU A 310 12.74 6.63 -18.13
N VAL A 311 12.69 6.25 -19.41
CA VAL A 311 12.28 4.95 -19.97
C VAL A 311 10.77 4.76 -19.98
N GLY A 312 10.07 4.93 -18.84
CA GLY A 312 8.61 4.83 -18.77
C GLY A 312 8.08 3.42 -19.11
N LEU A 313 8.69 2.36 -18.56
CA LEU A 313 8.32 0.96 -18.89
C LEU A 313 6.87 0.62 -18.51
N ALA A 314 6.29 1.32 -17.56
CA ALA A 314 4.90 1.24 -17.12
C ALA A 314 4.44 -0.20 -16.82
N LEU A 315 5.14 -0.88 -15.91
CA LEU A 315 4.77 -2.24 -15.48
C LEU A 315 3.34 -2.27 -14.91
N GLY A 316 3.02 -1.29 -14.06
CA GLY A 316 1.76 -1.21 -13.35
C GLY A 316 1.61 -2.25 -12.23
N ALA A 317 0.65 -2.02 -11.33
CA ALA A 317 0.43 -2.86 -10.15
C ALA A 317 -0.03 -4.30 -10.47
N GLN A 318 -0.34 -4.61 -11.72
CA GLN A 318 -0.78 -5.94 -12.15
C GLN A 318 0.21 -6.60 -13.14
N ALA A 319 1.51 -6.37 -12.92
CA ALA A 319 2.59 -6.90 -13.76
C ALA A 319 2.67 -8.43 -13.78
N GLY A 320 2.39 -9.09 -12.66
CA GLY A 320 2.50 -10.54 -12.51
C GLY A 320 3.94 -11.04 -12.37
N GLU A 321 4.08 -12.32 -11.99
CA GLU A 321 5.40 -12.91 -11.74
C GLU A 321 6.26 -12.99 -13.00
N LYS A 322 5.66 -13.35 -14.13
CA LYS A 322 6.39 -13.52 -15.38
C LYS A 322 7.08 -12.22 -15.81
N ARG A 323 6.36 -11.12 -15.79
CA ARG A 323 6.89 -9.81 -16.19
C ARG A 323 7.97 -9.30 -15.23
N LEU A 324 7.76 -9.48 -13.92
CA LEU A 324 8.76 -9.15 -12.90
C LEU A 324 10.02 -9.98 -13.04
N ARG A 325 9.89 -11.27 -13.33
CA ARG A 325 11.02 -12.16 -13.62
C ARG A 325 11.83 -11.66 -14.82
N GLU A 326 11.17 -11.31 -15.92
CA GLU A 326 11.83 -10.76 -17.12
C GLU A 326 12.63 -9.50 -16.78
N VAL A 327 12.07 -8.57 -16.01
CA VAL A 327 12.76 -7.35 -15.57
C VAL A 327 13.99 -7.67 -14.73
N VAL A 328 13.84 -8.50 -13.70
CA VAL A 328 14.90 -8.82 -12.74
C VAL A 328 16.03 -9.60 -13.40
N THR A 329 15.70 -10.58 -14.26
CA THR A 329 16.73 -11.36 -14.98
C THR A 329 17.44 -10.54 -16.06
N THR A 330 16.74 -9.62 -16.72
CA THR A 330 17.36 -8.66 -17.66
C THR A 330 18.32 -7.72 -16.90
N GLY A 331 18.02 -7.36 -15.65
CA GLY A 331 18.92 -6.62 -14.75
C GLY A 331 20.13 -7.41 -14.26
N GLY A 332 20.30 -8.68 -14.70
CA GLY A 332 21.50 -9.49 -14.46
C GLY A 332 21.42 -10.47 -13.30
N PHE A 333 20.24 -10.66 -12.69
CA PHE A 333 20.06 -11.68 -11.65
C PHE A 333 19.93 -13.08 -12.26
N SER A 334 20.67 -14.04 -11.70
CA SER A 334 20.66 -15.43 -12.18
C SER A 334 19.61 -16.30 -11.48
N HIS A 335 19.15 -15.88 -10.30
CA HIS A 335 18.13 -16.58 -9.53
C HIS A 335 16.97 -15.64 -9.20
N PHE A 336 15.75 -16.10 -9.50
CA PHE A 336 14.51 -15.43 -9.15
C PHE A 336 13.43 -16.45 -8.85
N ARG A 337 12.82 -16.36 -7.66
CA ARG A 337 11.71 -17.22 -7.28
C ARG A 337 10.67 -16.48 -6.44
N ARG A 338 9.44 -16.94 -6.48
CA ARG A 338 8.45 -16.56 -5.48
C ARG A 338 8.81 -17.27 -4.17
N ALA A 339 9.09 -16.50 -3.13
CA ALA A 339 9.43 -17.01 -1.81
C ALA A 339 8.17 -17.30 -0.99
N THR A 340 7.21 -16.38 -1.01
CA THR A 340 5.89 -16.54 -0.36
C THR A 340 4.89 -15.55 -0.98
N GLN A 341 3.66 -15.56 -0.48
CA GLN A 341 2.61 -14.63 -0.90
C GLN A 341 1.60 -14.41 0.21
N THR A 342 0.86 -13.30 0.11
CA THR A 342 -0.37 -13.01 0.85
C THR A 342 -1.54 -12.84 -0.13
N PRO A 343 -2.77 -12.66 0.32
CA PRO A 343 -3.86 -12.28 -0.60
C PRO A 343 -3.63 -10.98 -1.37
N PHE A 344 -2.75 -10.10 -0.87
CA PHE A 344 -2.50 -8.77 -1.44
C PHE A 344 -1.11 -8.58 -2.05
N ASN A 345 -0.12 -9.44 -1.71
CA ASN A 345 1.26 -9.28 -2.16
C ASN A 345 1.86 -10.59 -2.65
N LEU A 346 2.73 -10.46 -3.65
CA LEU A 346 3.72 -11.47 -4.06
C LEU A 346 5.07 -11.07 -3.49
N ILE A 347 5.78 -12.02 -2.88
CA ILE A 347 7.11 -11.81 -2.30
C ILE A 347 8.12 -12.65 -3.07
N PHE A 348 9.09 -11.96 -3.70
CA PHE A 348 10.10 -12.60 -4.51
C PHE A 348 11.49 -12.50 -3.88
N GLU A 349 12.29 -13.50 -4.12
CA GLU A 349 13.71 -13.55 -3.82
C GLU A 349 14.49 -13.53 -5.13
N ALA A 350 15.45 -12.60 -5.23
CA ALA A 350 16.41 -12.58 -6.32
C ALA A 350 17.84 -12.64 -5.76
N ARG A 351 18.74 -13.35 -6.45
CA ARG A 351 20.16 -13.46 -6.11
C ARG A 351 21.04 -13.25 -7.33
N PRO A 352 22.23 -12.70 -7.11
CA PRO A 352 23.24 -12.51 -8.17
C PRO A 352 23.56 -13.73 -9.00
#